data_6803fba19126de25f9c921d22d46089a
#
_entry.id   6803fba19126de25f9c921d22d46089a
#
_cell.length_a   1.000
_cell.length_b   1.000
_cell.length_c   1.000
_cell.angle_alpha   90.00
_cell.angle_beta   90.00
_cell.angle_gamma   90.00
#
_symmetry.space_group_name_H-M   'P 1'
#
loop_
_entity.id
_entity.type
_entity.pdbx_description
1 polymer ?
#
loop_
_entity_poly.entity_id
_entity_poly.type
_entity_poly.pdbx_seq_one_letter_code
_entity_poly.pdbx_strand_id
1 'polypeptide(L)'
;NKITVIVLKTEKSRIDAVDALRGFAVMAILLVHSLEHFIFPVYPASSPAWLAALDEGVFAVVFALFAGKAYAIFALLFGFTFHLQYASRQSRGEDFGGRFLWRLLLLVGFATLNAAFFPAGDVLLLFSLVGVVLFAVRRLNDRTVLALALLFLVQPVEWYHCFRALADPGFAPPDLGVGAMYGEVAAYTKAGDFWQFVAGNVTLGQKASLLWAVNAGRYSQTAGLFLLGLLLGRRGLFSDSADNARFWVRTLIVGAVAFVPLQALHGLFGEATAARMAATVLDMWQKLAFTAVLAASFVLLYRTARFRRVTDGLRFYGRMSLTNYIAQSVVGALIFFPFGLGLASRCGYALSLVIGVAVFVLQAAFCRWWLRGHRQGPLESLWHRLTWLGAK
;
A
#
# COMPACT_ATOMS: atom_id res chain seq x y z
N ASN A 1 39.06 -31.55 -23.25
CA ASN A 1 38.01 -30.52 -23.22
C ASN A 1 37.25 -30.60 -21.90
N LYS A 2 37.77 -29.93 -20.87
CA LYS A 2 37.07 -29.73 -19.59
C LYS A 2 36.24 -28.47 -19.73
N ILE A 3 34.93 -28.63 -19.94
CA ILE A 3 33.98 -27.53 -19.78
C ILE A 3 33.87 -27.28 -18.28
N THR A 4 34.55 -26.23 -17.82
CA THR A 4 34.37 -25.72 -16.45
C THR A 4 32.98 -25.08 -16.36
N VAL A 5 32.04 -25.82 -15.83
CA VAL A 5 30.72 -25.27 -15.46
C VAL A 5 30.97 -24.32 -14.29
N ILE A 6 31.01 -23.02 -14.59
CA ILE A 6 30.97 -21.99 -13.57
C ILE A 6 29.56 -22.03 -12.97
N VAL A 7 29.41 -22.79 -11.89
CA VAL A 7 28.25 -22.68 -11.00
C VAL A 7 28.34 -21.28 -10.37
N LEU A 8 27.73 -20.30 -11.00
CA LEU A 8 27.44 -19.04 -10.38
C LEU A 8 26.57 -19.35 -9.16
N LYS A 9 27.19 -19.35 -7.99
CA LYS A 9 26.49 -19.23 -6.72
C LYS A 9 25.67 -17.94 -6.84
N THR A 10 24.41 -18.05 -7.23
CA THR A 10 23.45 -16.98 -7.12
C THR A 10 23.21 -16.77 -5.63
N GLU A 11 24.10 -16.04 -4.98
CA GLU A 11 23.71 -15.32 -3.76
C GLU A 11 22.40 -14.60 -4.13
N LYS A 12 21.39 -14.73 -3.27
CA LYS A 12 20.14 -13.98 -3.38
C LYS A 12 20.50 -12.50 -3.41
N SER A 13 20.83 -11.94 -4.59
CA SER A 13 21.09 -10.51 -4.73
C SER A 13 19.78 -9.80 -4.39
N ARG A 14 19.72 -9.22 -3.21
CA ARG A 14 18.66 -8.28 -2.87
C ARG A 14 18.69 -7.16 -3.89
N ILE A 15 17.53 -6.84 -4.44
CA ILE A 15 17.42 -5.75 -5.40
C ILE A 15 17.21 -4.49 -4.59
N ASP A 16 18.30 -3.76 -4.30
CA ASP A 16 18.29 -2.54 -3.47
C ASP A 16 17.26 -1.51 -3.95
N ALA A 17 17.07 -1.39 -5.27
CA ALA A 17 16.05 -0.51 -5.85
C ALA A 17 14.63 -0.88 -5.40
N VAL A 18 14.31 -2.17 -5.29
CA VAL A 18 13.00 -2.66 -4.82
C VAL A 18 12.83 -2.39 -3.34
N ASP A 19 13.86 -2.64 -2.54
CA ASP A 19 13.80 -2.35 -1.10
C ASP A 19 13.67 -0.83 -0.86
N ALA A 20 14.40 0.00 -1.63
CA ALA A 20 14.28 1.45 -1.53
C ALA A 20 12.90 1.96 -1.99
N LEU A 21 12.34 1.42 -3.09
CA LEU A 21 10.98 1.77 -3.56
C LEU A 21 9.91 1.34 -2.55
N ARG A 22 10.08 0.19 -1.89
CA ARG A 22 9.21 -0.24 -0.80
C ARG A 22 9.31 0.70 0.40
N GLY A 23 10.52 1.13 0.75
CA GLY A 23 10.76 2.13 1.79
C GLY A 23 10.10 3.46 1.47
N PHE A 24 10.20 3.92 0.22
CA PHE A 24 9.50 5.10 -0.26
C PHE A 24 7.97 4.96 -0.11
N ALA A 25 7.40 3.82 -0.50
CA ALA A 25 5.97 3.58 -0.38
C ALA A 25 5.49 3.61 1.08
N VAL A 26 6.21 2.94 2.01
CA VAL A 26 5.84 2.92 3.44
C VAL A 26 6.02 4.30 4.09
N MET A 27 7.06 5.05 3.72
CA MET A 27 7.22 6.45 4.14
C MET A 27 6.04 7.31 3.66
N ALA A 28 5.70 7.22 2.38
CA ALA A 28 4.60 8.00 1.81
C ALA A 28 3.24 7.64 2.44
N ILE A 29 3.02 6.36 2.77
CA ILE A 29 1.85 5.90 3.53
C ILE A 29 1.83 6.56 4.92
N LEU A 30 2.94 6.58 5.64
CA LEU A 30 3.02 7.26 6.95
C LEU A 30 2.65 8.74 6.86
N LEU A 31 3.13 9.45 5.83
CA LEU A 31 2.80 10.86 5.65
C LEU A 31 1.30 11.07 5.37
N VAL A 32 0.67 10.21 4.57
CA VAL A 32 -0.79 10.24 4.34
C VAL A 32 -1.54 9.93 5.63
N HIS A 33 -1.14 8.88 6.37
CA HIS A 33 -1.78 8.52 7.64
C HIS A 33 -1.69 9.63 8.69
N SER A 34 -0.62 10.41 8.68
CA SER A 34 -0.47 11.56 9.59
C SER A 34 -1.51 12.65 9.34
N LEU A 35 -2.00 12.78 8.09
CA LEU A 35 -2.97 13.79 7.69
C LEU A 35 -4.42 13.26 7.69
N GLU A 36 -4.63 11.96 7.76
CA GLU A 36 -5.93 11.34 7.63
C GLU A 36 -6.31 10.59 8.93
N HIS A 37 -5.68 9.45 9.18
CA HIS A 37 -6.11 8.53 10.24
C HIS A 37 -5.65 8.91 11.64
N PHE A 38 -4.48 9.53 11.81
CA PHE A 38 -3.95 9.84 13.13
C PHE A 38 -4.62 11.05 13.76
N ILE A 39 -5.14 11.99 12.99
CA ILE A 39 -5.89 13.13 13.51
C ILE A 39 -7.40 12.93 13.45
N PHE A 40 -7.88 11.90 12.72
CA PHE A 40 -9.29 11.56 12.68
C PHE A 40 -9.75 10.88 13.99
N PRO A 41 -10.88 11.21 14.54
CA PRO A 41 -11.83 12.28 14.16
C PRO A 41 -11.69 13.54 15.01
N VAL A 42 -10.57 13.76 15.65
CA VAL A 42 -10.33 14.82 16.61
C VAL A 42 -9.42 15.87 15.97
N TYR A 43 -10.05 16.93 15.45
CA TYR A 43 -9.35 18.05 14.83
C TYR A 43 -9.32 19.24 15.77
N PRO A 44 -8.40 20.22 15.58
CA PRO A 44 -8.45 21.49 16.29
C PRO A 44 -9.81 22.18 16.13
N ALA A 45 -10.36 22.72 17.22
CA ALA A 45 -11.64 23.41 17.19
C ALA A 45 -11.59 24.74 16.42
N SER A 46 -10.43 25.39 16.39
CA SER A 46 -10.17 26.61 15.63
C SER A 46 -8.69 26.74 15.30
N SER A 47 -8.40 27.35 14.15
CA SER A 47 -7.03 27.70 13.73
C SER A 47 -7.02 29.11 13.17
N PRO A 48 -5.92 29.89 13.32
CA PRO A 48 -5.74 31.16 12.62
C PRO A 48 -5.86 30.96 11.10
N ALA A 49 -6.40 31.96 10.39
CA ALA A 49 -6.69 31.84 8.94
C ALA A 49 -5.45 31.44 8.09
N TRP A 50 -4.28 31.99 8.43
CA TRP A 50 -3.03 31.63 7.73
C TRP A 50 -2.64 30.15 7.94
N LEU A 51 -2.89 29.60 9.15
CA LEU A 51 -2.58 28.20 9.46
C LEU A 51 -3.58 27.28 8.80
N ALA A 52 -4.86 27.63 8.76
CA ALA A 52 -5.89 26.89 8.05
C ALA A 52 -5.57 26.79 6.54
N ALA A 53 -5.15 27.91 5.91
CA ALA A 53 -4.73 27.91 4.52
C ALA A 53 -3.47 27.06 4.27
N LEU A 54 -2.51 27.06 5.21
CA LEU A 54 -1.33 26.20 5.15
C LEU A 54 -1.73 24.71 5.27
N ASP A 55 -2.62 24.39 6.20
CA ASP A 55 -3.12 23.02 6.40
C ASP A 55 -3.80 22.49 5.15
N GLU A 56 -4.68 23.26 4.51
CA GLU A 56 -5.33 22.89 3.26
C GLU A 56 -4.31 22.66 2.13
N GLY A 57 -3.32 23.54 1.98
CA GLY A 57 -2.25 23.41 1.01
C GLY A 57 -1.41 22.16 1.24
N VAL A 58 -1.03 21.88 2.48
CA VAL A 58 -0.28 20.66 2.87
C VAL A 58 -1.09 19.41 2.57
N PHE A 59 -2.36 19.39 2.95
CA PHE A 59 -3.26 18.27 2.67
C PHE A 59 -3.35 18.03 1.16
N ALA A 60 -3.66 19.06 0.37
CA ALA A 60 -3.82 18.95 -1.07
C ALA A 60 -2.55 18.40 -1.75
N VAL A 61 -1.36 18.88 -1.38
CA VAL A 61 -0.09 18.43 -1.97
C VAL A 61 0.21 16.97 -1.59
N VAL A 62 0.12 16.61 -0.31
CA VAL A 62 0.45 15.25 0.15
C VAL A 62 -0.52 14.23 -0.44
N PHE A 63 -1.82 14.55 -0.48
CA PHE A 63 -2.83 13.66 -1.07
C PHE A 63 -2.68 13.56 -2.59
N ALA A 64 -2.43 14.65 -3.29
CA ALA A 64 -2.17 14.62 -4.73
C ALA A 64 -0.97 13.75 -5.09
N LEU A 65 0.09 13.78 -4.28
CA LEU A 65 1.31 13.02 -4.56
C LEU A 65 1.22 11.56 -4.11
N PHE A 66 0.65 11.26 -2.93
CA PHE A 66 0.84 9.97 -2.27
C PHE A 66 -0.43 9.17 -2.01
N ALA A 67 -1.60 9.82 -1.79
CA ALA A 67 -2.81 9.09 -1.44
C ALA A 67 -3.26 8.13 -2.54
N GLY A 68 -3.39 6.86 -2.21
CA GLY A 68 -3.72 5.78 -3.14
C GLY A 68 -2.55 5.33 -4.03
N LYS A 69 -1.53 6.17 -4.30
CA LYS A 69 -0.38 5.85 -5.16
C LYS A 69 0.68 5.07 -4.38
N ALA A 70 0.99 5.51 -3.16
CA ALA A 70 1.90 4.79 -2.25
C ALA A 70 1.37 3.38 -1.94
N TYR A 71 0.07 3.27 -1.67
CA TYR A 71 -0.63 2.00 -1.56
C TYR A 71 -0.45 1.12 -2.80
N ALA A 72 -0.65 1.68 -3.99
CA ALA A 72 -0.54 0.95 -5.25
C ALA A 72 0.89 0.45 -5.52
N ILE A 73 1.91 1.25 -5.21
CA ILE A 73 3.31 0.81 -5.27
C ILE A 73 3.54 -0.35 -4.30
N PHE A 74 3.03 -0.25 -3.07
CA PHE A 74 3.19 -1.29 -2.06
C PHE A 74 2.48 -2.59 -2.47
N ALA A 75 1.28 -2.51 -3.04
CA ALA A 75 0.54 -3.64 -3.60
C ALA A 75 1.30 -4.32 -4.75
N LEU A 76 1.82 -3.53 -5.69
CA LEU A 76 2.63 -4.04 -6.81
C LEU A 76 3.87 -4.79 -6.30
N LEU A 77 4.56 -4.24 -5.29
CA LEU A 77 5.74 -4.87 -4.69
C LEU A 77 5.40 -6.11 -3.86
N PHE A 78 4.17 -6.25 -3.38
CA PHE A 78 3.70 -7.48 -2.73
C PHE A 78 3.65 -8.64 -3.74
N GLY A 79 3.05 -8.44 -4.91
CA GLY A 79 3.04 -9.43 -6.00
C GLY A 79 4.44 -9.77 -6.52
N PHE A 80 5.30 -8.76 -6.65
CA PHE A 80 6.71 -8.95 -7.00
C PHE A 80 7.45 -9.81 -5.97
N THR A 81 7.25 -9.54 -4.68
CA THR A 81 7.88 -10.30 -3.59
C THR A 81 7.39 -11.74 -3.55
N PHE A 82 6.11 -11.98 -3.83
CA PHE A 82 5.57 -13.32 -4.01
C PHE A 82 6.35 -14.09 -5.07
N HIS A 83 6.58 -13.49 -6.26
CA HIS A 83 7.36 -14.14 -7.32
C HIS A 83 8.76 -14.52 -6.84
N LEU A 84 9.48 -13.62 -6.20
CA LEU A 84 10.85 -13.92 -5.72
C LEU A 84 10.88 -15.09 -4.74
N GLN A 85 9.88 -15.17 -3.86
CA GLN A 85 9.78 -16.26 -2.89
C GLN A 85 9.40 -17.57 -3.59
N TYR A 86 8.42 -17.52 -4.49
CA TYR A 86 7.96 -18.69 -5.24
C TYR A 86 9.08 -19.27 -6.11
N ALA A 87 9.72 -18.45 -6.93
CA ALA A 87 10.84 -18.86 -7.80
C ALA A 87 12.04 -19.43 -7.00
N SER A 88 12.38 -18.79 -5.88
CA SER A 88 13.46 -19.27 -5.00
C SER A 88 13.15 -20.63 -4.35
N ARG A 89 11.91 -21.00 -4.15
CA ARG A 89 11.53 -22.31 -3.61
C ARG A 89 11.40 -23.35 -4.71
N GLN A 90 10.79 -22.96 -5.81
CA GLN A 90 10.69 -23.81 -6.98
C GLN A 90 12.07 -24.30 -7.48
N SER A 91 13.08 -23.43 -7.47
CA SER A 91 14.46 -23.80 -7.83
C SER A 91 15.09 -24.83 -6.90
N ARG A 92 14.50 -25.07 -5.73
CA ARG A 92 14.90 -26.11 -4.77
C ARG A 92 13.99 -27.35 -4.81
N GLY A 93 13.04 -27.39 -5.74
CA GLY A 93 12.05 -28.47 -5.81
C GLY A 93 10.95 -28.41 -4.75
N GLU A 94 10.82 -27.28 -4.02
CA GLU A 94 9.83 -27.11 -2.96
C GLU A 94 8.56 -26.44 -3.51
N ASP A 95 7.36 -26.96 -3.18
CA ASP A 95 6.09 -26.25 -3.44
C ASP A 95 5.84 -25.18 -2.37
N PHE A 96 5.92 -23.94 -2.79
CA PHE A 96 5.68 -22.79 -1.92
C PHE A 96 4.18 -22.47 -1.75
N GLY A 97 3.29 -23.04 -2.55
CA GLY A 97 1.87 -22.63 -2.60
C GLY A 97 1.17 -22.74 -1.24
N GLY A 98 1.23 -23.89 -0.58
CA GLY A 98 0.63 -24.07 0.74
C GLY A 98 1.27 -23.18 1.82
N ARG A 99 2.60 -22.98 1.74
CA ARG A 99 3.32 -22.06 2.64
C ARG A 99 2.94 -20.60 2.41
N PHE A 100 2.64 -20.22 1.18
CA PHE A 100 2.16 -18.88 0.90
C PHE A 100 0.78 -18.62 1.50
N LEU A 101 -0.17 -19.56 1.37
CA LEU A 101 -1.48 -19.46 2.02
C LEU A 101 -1.34 -19.33 3.54
N TRP A 102 -0.46 -20.13 4.15
CA TRP A 102 -0.14 -20.00 5.57
C TRP A 102 0.43 -18.62 5.92
N ARG A 103 1.30 -18.07 5.06
CA ARG A 103 1.81 -16.68 5.22
C ARG A 103 0.71 -15.64 5.16
N LEU A 104 -0.29 -15.82 4.29
CA LEU A 104 -1.45 -14.93 4.23
C LEU A 104 -2.28 -15.02 5.51
N LEU A 105 -2.47 -16.23 6.06
CA LEU A 105 -3.15 -16.41 7.34
C LEU A 105 -2.40 -15.72 8.50
N LEU A 106 -1.07 -15.86 8.55
CA LEU A 106 -0.26 -15.12 9.52
C LEU A 106 -0.35 -13.60 9.32
N LEU A 107 -0.50 -13.13 8.07
CA LEU A 107 -0.69 -11.72 7.76
C LEU A 107 -2.02 -11.20 8.33
N VAL A 108 -3.07 -12.02 8.41
CA VAL A 108 -4.32 -11.66 9.12
C VAL A 108 -4.03 -11.33 10.59
N GLY A 109 -3.18 -12.12 11.26
CA GLY A 109 -2.76 -11.82 12.64
C GLY A 109 -2.04 -10.48 12.77
N PHE A 110 -1.11 -10.17 11.85
CA PHE A 110 -0.44 -8.86 11.82
C PHE A 110 -1.40 -7.71 11.46
N ALA A 111 -2.37 -7.95 10.58
CA ALA A 111 -3.43 -7.00 10.26
C ALA A 111 -4.28 -6.68 11.49
N THR A 112 -4.66 -7.70 12.27
CA THR A 112 -5.41 -7.52 13.52
C THR A 112 -4.60 -6.75 14.56
N LEU A 113 -3.30 -7.04 14.68
CA LEU A 113 -2.40 -6.27 15.54
C LEU A 113 -2.30 -4.81 15.10
N ASN A 114 -2.19 -4.54 13.79
CA ASN A 114 -2.17 -3.18 13.26
C ASN A 114 -3.51 -2.46 13.52
N ALA A 115 -4.62 -3.12 13.23
CA ALA A 115 -5.96 -2.57 13.41
C ALA A 115 -6.23 -2.16 14.86
N ALA A 116 -5.70 -2.89 15.85
CA ALA A 116 -5.82 -2.54 17.27
C ALA A 116 -5.39 -1.09 17.58
N PHE A 117 -4.47 -0.54 16.78
CA PHE A 117 -3.93 0.82 16.95
C PHE A 117 -4.26 1.78 15.79
N PHE A 118 -4.99 1.30 14.79
CA PHE A 118 -5.24 2.09 13.57
C PHE A 118 -6.73 2.11 13.21
N PRO A 119 -7.43 3.26 13.38
CA PRO A 119 -8.88 3.30 13.23
C PRO A 119 -9.29 3.15 11.76
N ALA A 120 -9.97 2.05 11.45
CA ALA A 120 -10.67 1.77 10.18
C ALA A 120 -9.88 2.00 8.89
N GLY A 121 -8.57 1.78 8.88
CA GLY A 121 -7.72 2.09 7.71
C GLY A 121 -6.72 1.00 7.31
N ASP A 122 -6.77 -0.20 7.91
CA ASP A 122 -5.78 -1.24 7.66
C ASP A 122 -5.90 -1.87 6.28
N VAL A 123 -4.78 -1.91 5.55
CA VAL A 123 -4.69 -2.55 4.23
C VAL A 123 -4.13 -3.97 4.28
N LEU A 124 -3.52 -4.40 5.39
CA LEU A 124 -2.90 -5.72 5.50
C LEU A 124 -3.93 -6.85 5.43
N LEU A 125 -5.11 -6.63 6.02
CA LEU A 125 -6.21 -7.58 5.95
C LEU A 125 -6.72 -7.74 4.51
N LEU A 126 -6.89 -6.63 3.79
CA LEU A 126 -7.25 -6.66 2.36
C LEU A 126 -6.17 -7.40 1.55
N PHE A 127 -4.88 -7.15 1.82
CA PHE A 127 -3.78 -7.83 1.14
C PHE A 127 -3.76 -9.33 1.41
N SER A 128 -4.09 -9.76 2.62
CA SER A 128 -4.16 -11.19 2.94
C SER A 128 -5.31 -11.88 2.19
N LEU A 129 -6.48 -11.24 2.11
CA LEU A 129 -7.65 -11.78 1.39
C LEU A 129 -7.39 -11.84 -0.12
N VAL A 130 -6.98 -10.72 -0.72
CA VAL A 130 -6.73 -10.62 -2.17
C VAL A 130 -5.49 -11.42 -2.58
N GLY A 131 -4.54 -11.61 -1.67
CA GLY A 131 -3.32 -12.39 -1.91
C GLY A 131 -3.56 -13.82 -2.40
N VAL A 132 -4.74 -14.39 -2.11
CA VAL A 132 -5.15 -15.71 -2.61
C VAL A 132 -5.14 -15.77 -4.14
N VAL A 133 -5.38 -14.66 -4.83
CA VAL A 133 -5.31 -14.57 -6.30
C VAL A 133 -3.92 -14.95 -6.80
N LEU A 134 -2.84 -14.54 -6.12
CA LEU A 134 -1.46 -14.93 -6.49
C LEU A 134 -1.25 -16.44 -6.41
N PHE A 135 -1.82 -17.08 -5.39
CA PHE A 135 -1.79 -18.54 -5.28
C PHE A 135 -2.52 -19.20 -6.45
N ALA A 136 -3.71 -18.71 -6.79
CA ALA A 136 -4.52 -19.26 -7.88
C ALA A 136 -3.81 -19.19 -9.24
N VAL A 137 -3.15 -18.07 -9.55
CA VAL A 137 -2.52 -17.82 -10.86
C VAL A 137 -1.05 -18.28 -10.94
N ARG A 138 -0.44 -18.78 -9.88
CA ARG A 138 1.01 -19.02 -9.78
C ARG A 138 1.58 -19.90 -10.89
N ARG A 139 0.76 -20.79 -11.45
CA ARG A 139 1.15 -21.74 -12.52
C ARG A 139 0.69 -21.31 -13.92
N LEU A 140 -0.08 -20.23 -14.03
CA LEU A 140 -0.57 -19.72 -15.31
C LEU A 140 0.55 -19.02 -16.09
N ASN A 141 0.43 -19.01 -17.42
CA ASN A 141 1.37 -18.32 -18.29
C ASN A 141 1.21 -16.79 -18.20
N ASP A 142 2.23 -16.02 -18.63
CA ASP A 142 2.25 -14.58 -18.53
C ASP A 142 1.13 -13.87 -19.28
N ARG A 143 0.69 -14.42 -20.43
CA ARG A 143 -0.40 -13.83 -21.22
C ARG A 143 -1.72 -13.88 -20.45
N THR A 144 -2.02 -15.02 -19.85
CA THR A 144 -3.22 -15.21 -19.04
C THR A 144 -3.18 -14.33 -17.77
N VAL A 145 -2.02 -14.28 -17.09
CA VAL A 145 -1.87 -13.42 -15.91
C VAL A 145 -2.03 -11.96 -16.28
N LEU A 146 -1.50 -11.50 -17.43
CA LEU A 146 -1.69 -10.15 -17.91
C LEU A 146 -3.15 -9.86 -18.26
N ALA A 147 -3.84 -10.77 -18.94
CA ALA A 147 -5.27 -10.62 -19.25
C ALA A 147 -6.12 -10.47 -17.98
N LEU A 148 -5.84 -11.30 -16.95
CA LEU A 148 -6.51 -11.19 -15.65
C LEU A 148 -6.17 -9.89 -14.93
N ALA A 149 -4.91 -9.45 -14.97
CA ALA A 149 -4.50 -8.18 -14.39
C ALA A 149 -5.27 -7.00 -15.03
N LEU A 150 -5.35 -6.98 -16.35
CA LEU A 150 -6.09 -5.95 -17.08
C LEU A 150 -7.59 -6.03 -16.79
N LEU A 151 -8.17 -7.23 -16.73
CA LEU A 151 -9.58 -7.41 -16.38
C LEU A 151 -9.89 -6.80 -15.00
N PHE A 152 -9.07 -7.08 -13.99
CA PHE A 152 -9.25 -6.50 -12.65
C PHE A 152 -9.06 -4.97 -12.65
N LEU A 153 -8.07 -4.45 -13.40
CA LEU A 153 -7.79 -3.01 -13.46
C LEU A 153 -8.85 -2.21 -14.26
N VAL A 154 -9.62 -2.87 -15.13
CA VAL A 154 -10.78 -2.25 -15.80
C VAL A 154 -11.90 -1.93 -14.79
N GLN A 155 -11.89 -2.52 -13.58
CA GLN A 155 -12.91 -2.28 -12.56
C GLN A 155 -14.31 -2.77 -12.99
N PRO A 156 -14.47 -4.08 -13.24
CA PRO A 156 -15.69 -4.62 -13.85
C PRO A 156 -16.94 -4.46 -12.97
N VAL A 157 -16.81 -4.45 -11.66
CA VAL A 157 -17.94 -4.31 -10.71
C VAL A 157 -18.50 -2.89 -10.77
N GLU A 158 -17.64 -1.90 -10.78
CA GLU A 158 -18.00 -0.48 -10.85
C GLU A 158 -18.66 -0.16 -12.20
N TRP A 159 -18.12 -0.71 -13.29
CA TRP A 159 -18.76 -0.60 -14.61
C TRP A 159 -20.11 -1.31 -14.68
N TYR A 160 -20.24 -2.48 -14.07
CA TYR A 160 -21.54 -3.16 -13.97
C TYR A 160 -22.58 -2.26 -13.28
N HIS A 161 -22.23 -1.67 -12.14
CA HIS A 161 -23.14 -0.75 -11.43
C HIS A 161 -23.42 0.51 -12.24
N CYS A 162 -22.43 1.05 -12.95
CA CYS A 162 -22.59 2.19 -13.84
C CYS A 162 -23.63 1.89 -14.95
N PHE A 163 -23.45 0.79 -15.68
CA PHE A 163 -24.38 0.41 -16.75
C PHE A 163 -25.79 0.06 -16.24
N ARG A 164 -25.88 -0.57 -15.07
CA ARG A 164 -27.16 -0.82 -14.42
C ARG A 164 -27.89 0.50 -14.07
N ALA A 165 -27.18 1.48 -13.54
CA ALA A 165 -27.74 2.79 -13.21
C ALA A 165 -28.10 3.63 -14.45
N LEU A 166 -27.42 3.41 -15.58
CA LEU A 166 -27.80 4.02 -16.85
C LEU A 166 -29.07 3.40 -17.45
N ALA A 167 -29.24 2.08 -17.27
CA ALA A 167 -30.42 1.36 -17.76
C ALA A 167 -31.67 1.55 -16.86
N ASP A 168 -31.45 1.73 -15.57
CA ASP A 168 -32.50 1.94 -14.56
C ASP A 168 -32.11 3.10 -13.64
N PRO A 169 -32.66 4.31 -13.84
CA PRO A 169 -32.36 5.47 -13.00
C PRO A 169 -32.71 5.30 -11.52
N GLY A 170 -33.59 4.35 -11.16
CA GLY A 170 -33.90 3.99 -9.77
C GLY A 170 -32.90 3.04 -9.13
N PHE A 171 -31.95 2.49 -9.92
CA PHE A 171 -30.95 1.57 -9.38
C PHE A 171 -29.93 2.30 -8.49
N ALA A 172 -29.72 1.74 -7.30
CA ALA A 172 -28.60 2.11 -6.45
C ALA A 172 -27.86 0.83 -6.00
N PRO A 173 -26.52 0.84 -5.95
CA PRO A 173 -25.77 -0.24 -5.32
C PRO A 173 -26.21 -0.43 -3.85
N PRO A 174 -26.11 -1.65 -3.29
CA PRO A 174 -26.45 -1.88 -1.89
C PRO A 174 -25.66 -0.94 -0.95
N ASP A 175 -26.35 -0.30 -0.02
CA ASP A 175 -25.67 0.43 1.05
C ASP A 175 -25.04 -0.57 2.02
N LEU A 176 -23.73 -0.51 2.16
CA LEU A 176 -22.97 -1.37 3.08
C LEU A 176 -22.88 -0.81 4.50
N GLY A 177 -23.54 0.31 4.78
CA GLY A 177 -23.54 0.96 6.10
C GLY A 177 -22.17 1.52 6.53
N VAL A 178 -21.27 1.75 5.58
CA VAL A 178 -19.89 2.19 5.86
C VAL A 178 -19.86 3.51 6.61
N GLY A 179 -20.71 4.47 6.23
CA GLY A 179 -20.80 5.78 6.90
C GLY A 179 -21.17 5.67 8.39
N ALA A 180 -22.16 4.82 8.72
CA ALA A 180 -22.55 4.56 10.11
C ALA A 180 -21.40 3.92 10.91
N MET A 181 -20.71 2.94 10.34
CA MET A 181 -19.54 2.31 10.98
C MET A 181 -18.42 3.31 11.24
N TYR A 182 -18.11 4.20 10.31
CA TYR A 182 -17.12 5.27 10.54
C TYR A 182 -17.58 6.26 11.63
N GLY A 183 -18.88 6.52 11.74
CA GLY A 183 -19.46 7.30 12.84
C GLY A 183 -19.20 6.66 14.20
N GLU A 184 -19.40 5.34 14.32
CA GLU A 184 -19.11 4.59 15.56
C GLU A 184 -17.60 4.53 15.85
N VAL A 185 -16.74 4.34 14.82
CA VAL A 185 -15.28 4.44 14.94
C VAL A 185 -14.87 5.80 15.49
N ALA A 186 -15.49 6.87 14.98
CA ALA A 186 -15.25 8.22 15.46
C ALA A 186 -15.67 8.38 16.93
N ALA A 187 -16.81 7.81 17.33
CA ALA A 187 -17.32 7.92 18.68
C ALA A 187 -16.39 7.28 19.71
N TYR A 188 -15.99 6.01 19.53
CA TYR A 188 -15.11 5.35 20.50
C TYR A 188 -13.67 5.92 20.45
N THR A 189 -13.21 6.44 19.31
CA THR A 189 -11.89 7.10 19.21
C THR A 189 -11.88 8.40 20.04
N LYS A 190 -12.98 9.18 19.99
CA LYS A 190 -13.12 10.41 20.79
C LYS A 190 -13.29 10.14 22.28
N ALA A 191 -13.91 9.03 22.64
CA ALA A 191 -14.15 8.67 24.04
C ALA A 191 -12.86 8.49 24.85
N GLY A 192 -11.76 8.09 24.19
CA GLY A 192 -10.44 7.99 24.80
C GLY A 192 -10.24 6.78 25.71
N ASP A 193 -11.17 5.85 25.77
CA ASP A 193 -11.00 4.57 26.44
C ASP A 193 -10.15 3.64 25.57
N PHE A 194 -9.00 3.25 26.09
CA PHE A 194 -8.03 2.43 25.35
C PHE A 194 -8.59 1.04 24.98
N TRP A 195 -9.28 0.37 25.91
CA TRP A 195 -9.77 -0.97 25.64
C TRP A 195 -10.96 -0.97 24.69
N GLN A 196 -11.85 0.02 24.81
CA GLN A 196 -12.95 0.22 23.87
C GLN A 196 -12.41 0.54 22.46
N PHE A 197 -11.37 1.37 22.37
CA PHE A 197 -10.69 1.70 21.11
C PHE A 197 -10.09 0.45 20.45
N VAL A 198 -9.33 -0.36 21.18
CA VAL A 198 -8.72 -1.60 20.68
C VAL A 198 -9.80 -2.60 20.24
N ALA A 199 -10.79 -2.87 21.09
CA ALA A 199 -11.88 -3.82 20.77
C ALA A 199 -12.70 -3.34 19.58
N GLY A 200 -13.06 -2.06 19.54
CA GLY A 200 -13.80 -1.45 18.43
C GLY A 200 -13.06 -1.55 17.10
N ASN A 201 -11.77 -1.24 17.09
CA ASN A 201 -10.96 -1.31 15.87
C ASN A 201 -10.73 -2.73 15.37
N VAL A 202 -10.50 -3.70 16.25
CA VAL A 202 -10.30 -5.11 15.89
C VAL A 202 -11.58 -5.73 15.31
N THR A 203 -12.74 -5.24 15.69
CA THR A 203 -14.05 -5.74 15.21
C THR A 203 -14.64 -4.83 14.14
N LEU A 204 -15.29 -3.74 14.57
CA LEU A 204 -16.01 -2.82 13.70
C LEU A 204 -15.07 -2.06 12.74
N GLY A 205 -13.91 -1.61 13.23
CA GLY A 205 -12.94 -0.87 12.42
C GLY A 205 -12.41 -1.70 11.23
N GLN A 206 -12.06 -2.96 11.43
CA GLN A 206 -11.66 -3.86 10.35
C GLN A 206 -12.79 -4.11 9.36
N LYS A 207 -14.02 -4.34 9.87
CA LYS A 207 -15.19 -4.50 9.01
C LYS A 207 -15.46 -3.26 8.17
N ALA A 208 -15.42 -2.08 8.78
CA ALA A 208 -15.59 -0.80 8.09
C ALA A 208 -14.54 -0.61 6.97
N SER A 209 -13.27 -0.92 7.25
CA SER A 209 -12.18 -0.85 6.28
C SER A 209 -12.39 -1.78 5.08
N LEU A 210 -12.79 -3.04 5.32
CA LEU A 210 -13.04 -4.01 4.25
C LEU A 210 -14.26 -3.61 3.39
N LEU A 211 -15.34 -3.13 3.99
CA LEU A 211 -16.53 -2.69 3.26
C LEU A 211 -16.28 -1.37 2.52
N TRP A 212 -15.51 -0.46 3.11
CA TRP A 212 -15.05 0.73 2.39
C TRP A 212 -14.22 0.34 1.15
N ALA A 213 -13.37 -0.67 1.27
CA ALA A 213 -12.57 -1.15 0.14
C ALA A 213 -13.43 -1.72 -1.01
N VAL A 214 -14.64 -2.25 -0.72
CA VAL A 214 -15.63 -2.61 -1.74
C VAL A 214 -16.10 -1.35 -2.47
N ASN A 215 -16.60 -0.34 -1.72
CA ASN A 215 -17.12 0.90 -2.31
C ASN A 215 -16.06 1.68 -3.09
N ALA A 216 -14.80 1.54 -2.72
CA ALA A 216 -13.67 2.22 -3.37
C ALA A 216 -13.02 1.41 -4.50
N GLY A 217 -13.56 0.27 -4.92
CA GLY A 217 -13.00 -0.58 -6.00
C GLY A 217 -11.61 -1.19 -5.67
N ARG A 218 -11.25 -1.23 -4.37
CA ARG A 218 -9.90 -1.62 -3.93
C ARG A 218 -9.61 -3.11 -4.14
N TYR A 219 -10.59 -3.98 -4.10
CA TYR A 219 -10.39 -5.42 -4.32
C TYR A 219 -9.86 -5.69 -5.73
N SER A 220 -10.55 -5.16 -6.74
CA SER A 220 -10.14 -5.29 -8.14
C SER A 220 -8.80 -4.61 -8.40
N GLN A 221 -8.60 -3.39 -7.91
CA GLN A 221 -7.34 -2.67 -8.04
C GLN A 221 -6.17 -3.45 -7.43
N THR A 222 -6.33 -3.97 -6.21
CA THR A 222 -5.28 -4.71 -5.50
C THR A 222 -4.94 -6.01 -6.23
N ALA A 223 -5.95 -6.76 -6.68
CA ALA A 223 -5.73 -7.98 -7.46
C ALA A 223 -4.94 -7.69 -8.73
N GLY A 224 -5.34 -6.69 -9.51
CA GLY A 224 -4.63 -6.28 -10.72
C GLY A 224 -3.19 -5.86 -10.46
N LEU A 225 -2.94 -5.07 -9.41
CA LEU A 225 -1.59 -4.63 -9.02
C LEU A 225 -0.71 -5.80 -8.55
N PHE A 226 -1.28 -6.76 -7.80
CA PHE A 226 -0.55 -7.98 -7.41
C PHE A 226 -0.12 -8.78 -8.63
N LEU A 227 -1.01 -8.94 -9.62
CA LEU A 227 -0.71 -9.67 -10.85
C LEU A 227 0.33 -8.92 -11.71
N LEU A 228 0.25 -7.60 -11.81
CA LEU A 228 1.30 -6.81 -12.47
C LEU A 228 2.64 -6.95 -11.75
N GLY A 229 2.65 -6.91 -10.42
CA GLY A 229 3.86 -7.13 -9.62
C GLY A 229 4.47 -8.51 -9.85
N LEU A 230 3.65 -9.56 -9.90
CA LEU A 230 4.06 -10.91 -10.26
C LEU A 230 4.74 -10.94 -11.63
N LEU A 231 4.18 -10.28 -12.65
CA LEU A 231 4.73 -10.20 -14.00
C LEU A 231 6.05 -9.42 -14.05
N LEU A 232 6.16 -8.29 -13.32
CA LEU A 232 7.41 -7.55 -13.21
C LEU A 232 8.52 -8.44 -12.62
N GLY A 233 8.16 -9.30 -11.65
CA GLY A 233 9.07 -10.28 -11.07
C GLY A 233 9.50 -11.36 -12.07
N ARG A 234 8.54 -11.99 -12.76
CA ARG A 234 8.83 -13.03 -13.75
C ARG A 234 9.73 -12.55 -14.87
N ARG A 235 9.58 -11.29 -15.28
CA ARG A 235 10.38 -10.67 -16.35
C ARG A 235 11.66 -10.00 -15.85
N GLY A 236 11.94 -10.02 -14.54
CA GLY A 236 13.15 -9.44 -13.98
C GLY A 236 13.31 -7.93 -14.20
N LEU A 237 12.20 -7.18 -14.31
CA LEU A 237 12.20 -5.78 -14.78
C LEU A 237 12.83 -4.78 -13.82
N PHE A 238 13.17 -5.18 -12.59
CA PHE A 238 13.93 -4.35 -11.65
C PHE A 238 15.44 -4.58 -11.71
N SER A 239 15.94 -5.51 -12.54
CA SER A 239 17.37 -5.68 -12.73
C SER A 239 17.98 -4.51 -13.53
N ASP A 240 19.27 -4.25 -13.28
CA ASP A 240 19.97 -3.13 -13.91
C ASP A 240 20.46 -3.49 -15.34
N SER A 241 19.57 -3.30 -16.32
CA SER A 241 19.87 -3.48 -17.75
C SER A 241 19.37 -2.30 -18.58
N ALA A 242 19.92 -2.11 -19.78
CA ALA A 242 19.48 -1.08 -20.71
C ALA A 242 18.03 -1.31 -21.19
N ASP A 243 17.64 -2.57 -21.38
CA ASP A 243 16.28 -2.93 -21.80
C ASP A 243 15.26 -2.59 -20.73
N ASN A 244 15.58 -2.87 -19.48
CA ASN A 244 14.73 -2.51 -18.35
C ASN A 244 14.64 -0.98 -18.17
N ALA A 245 15.73 -0.24 -18.41
CA ALA A 245 15.67 1.22 -18.42
C ALA A 245 14.70 1.73 -19.49
N ARG A 246 14.73 1.18 -20.70
CA ARG A 246 13.79 1.53 -21.78
C ARG A 246 12.33 1.19 -21.40
N PHE A 247 12.11 0.06 -20.75
CA PHE A 247 10.79 -0.29 -20.21
C PHE A 247 10.30 0.76 -19.21
N TRP A 248 11.11 1.16 -18.23
CA TRP A 248 10.72 2.16 -17.23
C TRP A 248 10.53 3.55 -17.83
N VAL A 249 11.33 3.95 -18.84
CA VAL A 249 11.09 5.21 -19.57
C VAL A 249 9.76 5.17 -20.30
N ARG A 250 9.42 4.08 -20.98
CA ARG A 250 8.10 3.92 -21.61
C ARG A 250 6.96 3.95 -20.59
N THR A 251 7.13 3.28 -19.46
CA THR A 251 6.15 3.29 -18.36
C THR A 251 5.93 4.70 -17.83
N LEU A 252 7.00 5.49 -17.67
CA LEU A 252 6.92 6.89 -17.27
C LEU A 252 6.15 7.73 -18.28
N ILE A 253 6.47 7.61 -19.57
CA ILE A 253 5.80 8.38 -20.64
C ILE A 253 4.33 8.00 -20.72
N VAL A 254 4.01 6.72 -20.78
CA VAL A 254 2.61 6.24 -20.86
C VAL A 254 1.83 6.67 -19.62
N GLY A 255 2.41 6.54 -18.43
CA GLY A 255 1.78 7.00 -17.19
C GLY A 255 1.51 8.50 -17.19
N ALA A 256 2.47 9.33 -17.61
CA ALA A 256 2.32 10.78 -17.68
C ALA A 256 1.27 11.19 -18.70
N VAL A 257 1.31 10.61 -19.92
CA VAL A 257 0.33 10.89 -20.99
C VAL A 257 -1.09 10.47 -20.57
N ALA A 258 -1.23 9.32 -19.90
CA ALA A 258 -2.54 8.86 -19.42
C ALA A 258 -3.05 9.71 -18.24
N PHE A 259 -2.16 10.15 -17.36
CA PHE A 259 -2.54 10.92 -16.16
C PHE A 259 -3.21 12.24 -16.50
N VAL A 260 -2.72 13.00 -17.50
CA VAL A 260 -3.22 14.34 -17.84
C VAL A 260 -4.71 14.33 -18.17
N PRO A 261 -5.22 13.54 -19.14
CA PRO A 261 -6.66 13.51 -19.43
C PRO A 261 -7.49 12.95 -18.28
N LEU A 262 -6.98 11.93 -17.55
CA LEU A 262 -7.69 11.37 -16.40
C LEU A 262 -7.84 12.39 -15.27
N GLN A 263 -6.83 13.21 -15.02
CA GLN A 263 -6.89 14.31 -14.07
C GLN A 263 -7.85 15.41 -14.53
N ALA A 264 -7.89 15.75 -15.83
CA ALA A 264 -8.79 16.74 -16.37
C ALA A 264 -10.26 16.30 -16.30
N LEU A 265 -10.52 15.00 -16.42
CA LEU A 265 -11.87 14.43 -16.28
C LEU A 265 -12.32 14.33 -14.80
N HIS A 266 -11.37 14.38 -13.86
CA HIS A 266 -11.69 14.33 -12.44
C HIS A 266 -12.51 15.56 -12.03
N GLY A 267 -13.67 15.32 -11.42
CA GLY A 267 -14.57 16.40 -10.99
C GLY A 267 -15.61 16.84 -12.03
N LEU A 268 -15.59 16.30 -13.26
CA LEU A 268 -16.63 16.60 -14.27
C LEU A 268 -17.91 15.78 -14.08
N PHE A 269 -17.90 14.81 -13.16
CA PHE A 269 -19.04 13.91 -12.94
C PHE A 269 -19.99 14.46 -11.89
N GLY A 270 -21.29 14.39 -12.19
CA GLY A 270 -22.36 14.81 -11.31
C GLY A 270 -22.71 13.77 -10.23
N GLU A 271 -23.78 14.06 -9.48
CA GLU A 271 -24.23 13.28 -8.33
C GLU A 271 -25.00 11.99 -8.69
N ALA A 272 -25.38 11.79 -9.95
CA ALA A 272 -26.11 10.61 -10.39
C ALA A 272 -25.31 9.32 -10.12
N THR A 273 -25.99 8.23 -9.76
CA THR A 273 -25.35 6.94 -9.41
C THR A 273 -24.37 6.45 -10.50
N ALA A 274 -24.78 6.50 -11.77
CA ALA A 274 -23.91 6.13 -12.89
C ALA A 274 -22.66 7.01 -12.95
N ALA A 275 -22.79 8.32 -12.76
CA ALA A 275 -21.68 9.26 -12.75
C ALA A 275 -20.70 8.99 -11.60
N ARG A 276 -21.21 8.71 -10.40
CA ARG A 276 -20.38 8.34 -9.24
C ARG A 276 -19.60 7.05 -9.48
N MET A 277 -20.21 6.03 -10.08
CA MET A 277 -19.52 4.77 -10.41
C MET A 277 -18.42 4.99 -11.46
N ALA A 278 -18.71 5.76 -12.51
CA ALA A 278 -17.70 6.13 -13.50
C ALA A 278 -16.55 6.95 -12.88
N ALA A 279 -16.87 7.89 -12.00
CA ALA A 279 -15.88 8.67 -11.26
C ALA A 279 -14.95 7.79 -10.40
N THR A 280 -15.49 6.75 -9.75
CA THR A 280 -14.68 5.77 -8.99
C THR A 280 -13.68 5.04 -9.89
N VAL A 281 -14.11 4.59 -11.08
CA VAL A 281 -13.20 3.94 -12.04
C VAL A 281 -12.11 4.91 -12.50
N LEU A 282 -12.47 6.13 -12.86
CA LEU A 282 -11.50 7.13 -13.34
C LEU A 282 -10.52 7.55 -12.25
N ASP A 283 -10.97 7.66 -11.02
CA ASP A 283 -10.09 7.88 -9.86
C ASP A 283 -9.06 6.74 -9.71
N MET A 284 -9.50 5.47 -9.85
CA MET A 284 -8.59 4.34 -9.81
C MET A 284 -7.59 4.34 -10.97
N TRP A 285 -8.03 4.68 -12.18
CA TRP A 285 -7.14 4.76 -13.34
C TRP A 285 -6.17 5.95 -13.24
N GLN A 286 -6.63 7.09 -12.77
CA GLN A 286 -5.79 8.26 -12.49
C GLN A 286 -4.69 7.93 -11.47
N LYS A 287 -5.05 7.27 -10.37
CA LYS A 287 -4.10 6.81 -9.35
C LYS A 287 -3.12 5.79 -9.92
N LEU A 288 -3.58 4.86 -10.77
CA LEU A 288 -2.73 3.89 -11.44
C LEU A 288 -1.72 4.57 -12.38
N ALA A 289 -2.17 5.51 -13.21
CA ALA A 289 -1.31 6.27 -14.12
C ALA A 289 -0.23 7.04 -13.36
N PHE A 290 -0.60 7.74 -12.28
CA PHE A 290 0.38 8.47 -11.47
C PHE A 290 1.30 7.53 -10.65
N THR A 291 0.80 6.36 -10.25
CA THR A 291 1.62 5.30 -9.65
C THR A 291 2.72 4.83 -10.60
N ALA A 292 2.38 4.67 -11.89
CA ALA A 292 3.37 4.34 -12.92
C ALA A 292 4.43 5.44 -13.08
N VAL A 293 4.02 6.72 -13.04
CA VAL A 293 4.93 7.86 -13.04
C VAL A 293 5.88 7.82 -11.84
N LEU A 294 5.35 7.67 -10.63
CA LEU A 294 6.16 7.66 -9.41
C LEU A 294 7.12 6.47 -9.36
N ALA A 295 6.63 5.27 -9.65
CA ALA A 295 7.45 4.06 -9.60
C ALA A 295 8.55 4.10 -10.68
N ALA A 296 8.21 4.48 -11.92
CA ALA A 296 9.17 4.58 -13.00
C ALA A 296 10.22 5.68 -12.75
N SER A 297 9.79 6.86 -12.29
CA SER A 297 10.70 7.95 -11.92
C SER A 297 11.66 7.50 -10.82
N PHE A 298 11.15 6.85 -9.76
CA PHE A 298 11.98 6.35 -8.67
C PHE A 298 13.02 5.35 -9.16
N VAL A 299 12.61 4.35 -9.95
CA VAL A 299 13.51 3.32 -10.48
C VAL A 299 14.57 3.92 -11.39
N LEU A 300 14.20 4.85 -12.28
CA LEU A 300 15.15 5.52 -13.18
C LEU A 300 16.14 6.41 -12.42
N LEU A 301 15.64 7.20 -11.46
CA LEU A 301 16.48 8.04 -10.61
C LEU A 301 17.43 7.21 -9.72
N TYR A 302 16.96 6.04 -9.21
CA TYR A 302 17.78 5.16 -8.39
C TYR A 302 19.00 4.58 -9.14
N ARG A 303 18.98 4.57 -10.46
CA ARG A 303 20.15 4.23 -11.29
C ARG A 303 21.26 5.26 -11.19
N THR A 304 20.95 6.51 -10.80
CA THR A 304 21.95 7.57 -10.62
C THR A 304 22.61 7.48 -9.24
N ALA A 305 23.95 7.63 -9.19
CA ALA A 305 24.70 7.53 -7.94
C ALA A 305 24.29 8.61 -6.91
N ARG A 306 23.92 9.82 -7.39
CA ARG A 306 23.50 10.93 -6.52
C ARG A 306 22.19 10.60 -5.80
N PHE A 307 21.15 10.20 -6.53
CA PHE A 307 19.84 9.86 -5.96
C PHE A 307 19.94 8.65 -5.04
N ARG A 308 20.65 7.60 -5.43
CA ARG A 308 20.89 6.42 -4.62
C ARG A 308 21.55 6.75 -3.29
N ARG A 309 22.53 7.68 -3.27
CA ARG A 309 23.19 8.12 -2.04
C ARG A 309 22.22 8.86 -1.09
N VAL A 310 21.39 9.75 -1.63
CA VAL A 310 20.41 10.52 -0.84
C VAL A 310 19.32 9.59 -0.28
N THR A 311 18.89 8.61 -1.07
CA THR A 311 17.81 7.69 -0.70
C THR A 311 18.27 6.38 -0.06
N ASP A 312 19.58 6.24 0.27
CA ASP A 312 20.14 5.01 0.84
C ASP A 312 19.41 4.55 2.13
N GLY A 313 18.93 5.47 2.95
CA GLY A 313 18.14 5.17 4.13
C GLY A 313 16.86 4.39 3.83
N LEU A 314 16.22 4.65 2.70
CA LEU A 314 14.95 4.02 2.32
C LEU A 314 15.07 2.52 2.10
N ARG A 315 16.21 2.00 1.63
CA ARG A 315 16.39 0.54 1.48
C ARG A 315 16.37 -0.19 2.82
N PHE A 316 16.94 0.39 3.86
CA PHE A 316 16.87 -0.19 5.22
C PHE A 316 15.44 -0.11 5.76
N TYR A 317 14.77 1.01 5.55
CA TYR A 317 13.38 1.22 5.93
C TYR A 317 12.43 0.23 5.23
N GLY A 318 12.61 0.00 3.92
CA GLY A 318 11.82 -0.94 3.14
C GLY A 318 12.07 -2.42 3.48
N ARG A 319 13.27 -2.75 3.97
CA ARG A 319 13.60 -4.10 4.49
C ARG A 319 12.84 -4.43 5.78
N MET A 320 12.39 -3.42 6.50
CA MET A 320 11.62 -3.54 7.73
C MET A 320 10.19 -2.99 7.54
N SER A 321 9.62 -3.15 6.35
CA SER A 321 8.34 -2.54 5.95
C SER A 321 7.17 -2.95 6.84
N LEU A 322 7.06 -4.21 7.27
CA LEU A 322 6.00 -4.70 8.16
C LEU A 322 6.19 -4.12 9.58
N THR A 323 7.43 -4.17 10.08
CA THR A 323 7.75 -3.58 11.39
C THR A 323 7.44 -2.08 11.41
N ASN A 324 7.86 -1.33 10.39
CA ASN A 324 7.61 0.10 10.31
C ASN A 324 6.14 0.42 10.15
N TYR A 325 5.41 -0.36 9.33
CA TYR A 325 3.98 -0.16 9.10
C TYR A 325 3.16 -0.34 10.40
N ILE A 326 3.44 -1.35 11.20
CA ILE A 326 2.74 -1.56 12.48
C ILE A 326 3.25 -0.57 13.54
N ALA A 327 4.56 -0.34 13.60
CA ALA A 327 5.13 0.61 14.56
C ALA A 327 4.59 2.04 14.36
N GLN A 328 4.38 2.49 13.12
CA GLN A 328 3.78 3.81 12.86
C GLN A 328 2.35 3.92 13.41
N SER A 329 1.56 2.83 13.34
CA SER A 329 0.19 2.81 13.88
C SER A 329 0.21 2.89 15.40
N VAL A 330 1.09 2.14 16.07
CA VAL A 330 1.25 2.18 17.53
C VAL A 330 1.72 3.56 17.98
N VAL A 331 2.78 4.09 17.36
CA VAL A 331 3.34 5.41 17.71
C VAL A 331 2.35 6.52 17.40
N GLY A 332 1.66 6.45 16.25
CA GLY A 332 0.61 7.40 15.90
C GLY A 332 -0.52 7.41 16.92
N ALA A 333 -1.01 6.23 17.31
CA ALA A 333 -2.06 6.11 18.32
C ALA A 333 -1.66 6.76 19.66
N LEU A 334 -0.43 6.50 20.13
CA LEU A 334 0.08 7.06 21.38
C LEU A 334 0.32 8.59 21.31
N ILE A 335 0.66 9.11 20.15
CA ILE A 335 0.88 10.56 19.99
C ILE A 335 -0.45 11.30 19.85
N PHE A 336 -1.35 10.81 19.02
CA PHE A 336 -2.49 11.60 18.56
C PHE A 336 -3.77 11.38 19.35
N PHE A 337 -4.05 10.16 19.86
CA PHE A 337 -5.34 9.86 20.48
C PHE A 337 -5.40 10.21 21.96
N PRO A 338 -6.63 10.40 22.50
CA PRO A 338 -6.82 10.91 23.86
C PRO A 338 -6.27 10.02 24.98
N PHE A 339 -6.19 8.71 24.77
CA PHE A 339 -5.57 7.79 25.74
C PHE A 339 -4.04 7.87 25.79
N GLY A 340 -3.41 8.56 24.81
CA GLY A 340 -1.98 8.85 24.78
C GLY A 340 -1.69 10.31 25.07
N LEU A 341 -0.93 10.97 24.19
CA LEU A 341 -0.62 12.41 24.34
C LEU A 341 -1.77 13.34 23.89
N GLY A 342 -2.76 12.84 23.16
CA GLY A 342 -3.94 13.57 22.74
C GLY A 342 -3.67 14.74 21.80
N LEU A 343 -2.59 14.70 21.01
CA LEU A 343 -2.18 15.84 20.19
C LEU A 343 -3.12 16.11 19.00
N ALA A 344 -4.01 15.19 18.62
CA ALA A 344 -4.92 15.39 17.49
C ALA A 344 -5.78 16.67 17.64
N SER A 345 -6.22 17.01 18.85
CA SER A 345 -7.00 18.21 19.13
C SER A 345 -6.23 19.53 18.98
N ARG A 346 -4.90 19.45 18.86
CA ARG A 346 -3.99 20.62 18.77
C ARG A 346 -3.23 20.67 17.44
N CYS A 347 -3.26 19.58 16.66
CA CYS A 347 -2.52 19.46 15.42
C CYS A 347 -3.45 19.60 14.22
N GLY A 348 -3.25 20.61 13.39
CA GLY A 348 -3.74 20.62 12.01
C GLY A 348 -2.86 19.74 11.12
N TYR A 349 -3.12 19.78 9.81
CA TYR A 349 -2.39 18.93 8.83
C TYR A 349 -0.89 19.24 8.78
N ALA A 350 -0.50 20.51 8.82
CA ALA A 350 0.90 20.91 8.73
C ALA A 350 1.73 20.38 9.91
N LEU A 351 1.24 20.55 11.14
CA LEU A 351 1.94 20.06 12.33
C LEU A 351 1.94 18.54 12.39
N SER A 352 0.84 17.89 12.01
CA SER A 352 0.77 16.42 11.92
C SER A 352 1.76 15.86 10.88
N LEU A 353 1.96 16.57 9.75
CA LEU A 353 2.98 16.20 8.78
C LEU A 353 4.39 16.31 9.37
N VAL A 354 4.69 17.37 10.10
CA VAL A 354 6.00 17.54 10.77
C VAL A 354 6.26 16.40 11.75
N ILE A 355 5.25 16.02 12.55
CA ILE A 355 5.33 14.87 13.46
C ILE A 355 5.54 13.57 12.66
N GLY A 356 4.79 13.37 11.58
CA GLY A 356 4.95 12.21 10.70
C GLY A 356 6.36 12.09 10.10
N VAL A 357 6.94 13.21 9.65
CA VAL A 357 8.33 13.27 9.19
C VAL A 357 9.31 12.93 10.31
N ALA A 358 9.10 13.45 11.51
CA ALA A 358 9.94 13.14 12.67
C ALA A 358 9.88 11.64 13.02
N VAL A 359 8.69 11.05 13.02
CA VAL A 359 8.50 9.60 13.23
C VAL A 359 9.24 8.80 12.15
N PHE A 360 9.12 9.20 10.87
CA PHE A 360 9.85 8.56 9.78
C PHE A 360 11.37 8.60 10.00
N VAL A 361 11.92 9.77 10.35
CA VAL A 361 13.37 9.91 10.58
C VAL A 361 13.85 9.01 11.72
N LEU A 362 13.10 8.96 12.83
CA LEU A 362 13.41 8.09 13.96
C LEU A 362 13.34 6.60 13.58
N GLN A 363 12.30 6.20 12.86
CA GLN A 363 12.17 4.82 12.37
C GLN A 363 13.28 4.46 11.37
N ALA A 364 13.65 5.38 10.47
CA ALA A 364 14.73 5.14 9.51
C ALA A 364 16.10 5.00 10.20
N ALA A 365 16.35 5.82 11.23
CA ALA A 365 17.54 5.70 12.07
C ALA A 365 17.57 4.36 12.82
N PHE A 366 16.45 3.96 13.41
CA PHE A 366 16.29 2.66 14.07
C PHE A 366 16.53 1.51 13.09
N CYS A 367 15.97 1.54 11.89
CA CYS A 367 16.18 0.51 10.88
C CYS A 367 17.65 0.36 10.50
N ARG A 368 18.35 1.48 10.33
CA ARG A 368 19.78 1.49 10.01
C ARG A 368 20.62 0.91 11.14
N TRP A 369 20.29 1.24 12.39
CA TRP A 369 20.94 0.70 13.57
C TRP A 369 20.65 -0.81 13.72
N TRP A 370 19.39 -1.22 13.68
CA TRP A 370 18.96 -2.61 13.86
C TRP A 370 19.58 -3.55 12.83
N LEU A 371 19.58 -3.16 11.57
CA LEU A 371 20.09 -4.00 10.47
C LEU A 371 21.62 -4.10 10.41
N ARG A 372 22.36 -3.44 11.31
CA ARG A 372 23.80 -3.71 11.49
C ARG A 372 24.06 -5.06 12.16
N GLY A 373 23.18 -5.47 13.06
CA GLY A 373 23.29 -6.74 13.79
C GLY A 373 22.29 -7.82 13.36
N HIS A 374 21.28 -7.47 12.57
CA HIS A 374 20.19 -8.37 12.23
C HIS A 374 19.93 -8.40 10.71
N ARG A 375 19.53 -9.57 10.19
CA ARG A 375 19.24 -9.74 8.76
C ARG A 375 17.87 -9.18 8.34
N GLN A 376 16.92 -9.08 9.26
CA GLN A 376 15.52 -8.72 9.04
C GLN A 376 15.01 -7.89 10.20
N GLY A 377 13.91 -7.16 10.01
CA GLY A 377 13.21 -6.49 11.09
C GLY A 377 12.58 -7.48 12.09
N PRO A 378 12.21 -7.02 13.28
CA PRO A 378 11.64 -7.88 14.33
C PRO A 378 10.39 -8.65 13.84
N LEU A 379 9.42 -7.96 13.27
CA LEU A 379 8.17 -8.59 12.80
C LEU A 379 8.37 -9.41 11.52
N GLU A 380 9.25 -8.99 10.62
CA GLU A 380 9.66 -9.79 9.46
C GLU A 380 10.32 -11.11 9.89
N SER A 381 11.17 -11.06 10.92
CA SER A 381 11.82 -12.24 11.48
C SER A 381 10.80 -13.18 12.13
N LEU A 382 9.87 -12.64 12.92
CA LEU A 382 8.78 -13.39 13.52
C LEU A 382 7.92 -14.05 12.43
N TRP A 383 7.46 -13.27 11.43
CA TRP A 383 6.69 -13.79 10.31
C TRP A 383 7.42 -14.88 9.54
N HIS A 384 8.71 -14.71 9.32
CA HIS A 384 9.55 -15.72 8.67
C HIS A 384 9.61 -17.01 9.53
N ARG A 385 9.89 -16.91 10.83
CA ARG A 385 9.94 -18.07 11.73
C ARG A 385 8.61 -18.82 11.76
N LEU A 386 7.50 -18.11 11.95
CA LEU A 386 6.16 -18.70 11.97
C LEU A 386 5.78 -19.36 10.64
N THR A 387 6.25 -18.80 9.50
CA THR A 387 6.03 -19.40 8.18
C THR A 387 6.65 -20.77 8.05
N TRP A 388 7.81 -20.99 8.69
CA TRP A 388 8.57 -22.24 8.59
C TRP A 388 8.43 -23.14 9.82
N LEU A 389 7.52 -22.82 10.72
CA LEU A 389 7.22 -23.68 11.86
C LEU A 389 6.73 -25.05 11.34
N GLY A 390 7.31 -26.15 11.83
CA GLY A 390 6.96 -27.50 11.41
C GLY A 390 7.37 -27.88 9.98
N ALA A 391 8.16 -27.09 9.26
CA ALA A 391 8.80 -27.51 8.03
C ALA A 391 10.05 -28.35 8.38
N LYS A 392 10.06 -29.63 7.96
CA LYS A 392 11.25 -30.49 7.96
C LYS A 392 12.17 -30.11 6.80
#